data_524fe57f295779a460bec5cd689b1f3f
#
_entry.id   524fe57f295779a460bec5cd689b1f3f
#
_cell.length_a   1.000
_cell.length_b   1.000
_cell.length_c   1.000
_cell.angle_alpha   90.00
_cell.angle_beta   90.00
_cell.angle_gamma   90.00
#
_symmetry.space_group_name_H-M   'P 1'
#
loop_
_entity.id
_entity.type
_entity.pdbx_description
1 polymer ?
#
loop_
_entity_poly.entity_id
_entity_poly.type
_entity_poly.pdbx_seq_one_letter_code
_entity_poly.pdbx_strand_id
1 'polypeptide(L)'
;VTAAQPAAAADPVGYQNVRINEVTSSNSDTVELYNAGSTAVSITGWKMSDDSFSQQSFSPSAGTIPAGGFVTFNSPKGLGDADKLVIYTSGGAVVDRVEWATDKAKPAMARCGGDGTGAWVPATSAATFGASNAVGCPSSIPAAGRVRINEVTSDGSDTVELYNGGTSSVGVGSWKYVDSDTSHAPASISSSSPSATSIPAGGYITFDSTLGLGDNDSVFLVDSSGNSVDSVTWSTDSAKPSDERCANGAGRFQTAATATLGGANSCSGTGGGGGGGQTGQLLGGGGALTSGCTPEAPSGSGSTPAGTLAWPGGLDVTIADNVCAFTTSTGPEGRDVSGLAFDPANPSVLWAAKNKNWLYKLVKSNGKWIPDSTWSSTGKQIRFAGGSGEPDSEGLTVGGNGHIYVTSERDNTKNTAPKDTIMEFDPAATGSTLTPVRQWDMTSQFPQLNTGDKDDANLGFEGVGYVPDSWLTANGWVDPLTHAAYNPANYPLHGSGLYFAGLEYDGTLHVYGLNSDGTFTTFGTIATGKAGVMDVTFDAGTQRIIATCDNTCGETHTFMRVSTAGVLVPDVTYTNPAVMPADNLEGFAIAPASSCVNGFREAVWSDDGIYGFGSGSTSYGHSLYSGTLAC
;
A
#
# COMPACT_ATOMS: atom_id res chain seq x y z
N VAL A 1 43.71 -25.27 35.57
CA VAL A 1 43.19 -23.99 35.07
C VAL A 1 42.37 -24.32 33.82
N THR A 2 41.06 -24.49 33.99
CA THR A 2 40.13 -24.63 32.88
C THR A 2 40.03 -23.26 32.20
N ALA A 3 40.41 -23.18 30.92
CA ALA A 3 40.20 -21.99 30.12
C ALA A 3 38.70 -21.68 30.08
N ALA A 4 38.33 -20.47 30.46
CA ALA A 4 36.97 -20.01 30.34
C ALA A 4 36.58 -20.05 28.86
N GLN A 5 35.46 -20.70 28.53
CA GLN A 5 34.88 -20.69 27.19
C GLN A 5 34.55 -19.24 26.87
N PRO A 6 34.94 -18.73 25.68
CA PRO A 6 34.58 -17.36 25.32
C PRO A 6 33.05 -17.22 25.37
N ALA A 7 32.59 -16.15 25.99
CA ALA A 7 31.17 -15.81 26.00
C ALA A 7 30.65 -15.79 24.57
N ALA A 8 29.48 -16.40 24.32
CA ALA A 8 28.82 -16.32 23.03
C ALA A 8 28.67 -14.85 22.64
N ALA A 9 28.92 -14.51 21.37
CA ALA A 9 28.69 -13.16 20.86
C ALA A 9 27.20 -12.82 21.00
N ALA A 10 26.91 -11.61 21.45
CA ALA A 10 25.52 -11.16 21.49
C ALA A 10 24.97 -11.07 20.07
N ASP A 11 23.69 -11.42 19.91
CA ASP A 11 23.02 -11.31 18.62
C ASP A 11 22.91 -9.84 18.17
N PRO A 12 23.09 -9.54 16.88
CA PRO A 12 22.99 -8.18 16.36
C PRO A 12 21.58 -7.63 16.54
N VAL A 13 21.45 -6.36 16.94
CA VAL A 13 20.15 -5.68 17.03
C VAL A 13 19.50 -5.69 15.64
N GLY A 14 18.22 -6.05 15.59
CA GLY A 14 17.44 -6.04 14.36
C GLY A 14 17.63 -7.29 13.46
N TYR A 15 18.33 -8.33 13.90
CA TYR A 15 18.48 -9.56 13.12
C TYR A 15 17.13 -10.20 12.76
N GLN A 16 16.11 -10.02 13.58
CA GLN A 16 14.75 -10.51 13.37
C GLN A 16 14.07 -9.89 12.13
N ASN A 17 14.62 -8.81 11.58
CA ASN A 17 14.16 -8.20 10.35
C ASN A 17 14.88 -8.73 9.09
N VAL A 18 15.90 -9.55 9.26
CA VAL A 18 16.59 -10.17 8.13
C VAL A 18 15.86 -11.45 7.72
N ARG A 19 15.68 -11.62 6.42
CA ARG A 19 15.01 -12.78 5.82
C ARG A 19 15.83 -13.35 4.68
N ILE A 20 15.72 -14.67 4.48
CA ILE A 20 16.09 -15.28 3.22
C ILE A 20 15.09 -14.78 2.18
N ASN A 21 15.56 -14.17 1.11
CA ASN A 21 14.73 -13.57 0.07
C ASN A 21 14.65 -14.39 -1.19
N GLU A 22 15.76 -14.98 -1.60
CA GLU A 22 15.86 -15.83 -2.77
C GLU A 22 16.93 -16.92 -2.57
N VAL A 23 16.70 -18.10 -3.12
CA VAL A 23 17.66 -19.21 -3.09
C VAL A 23 17.61 -19.96 -4.41
N THR A 24 18.79 -20.37 -4.92
CA THR A 24 18.90 -21.30 -6.05
C THR A 24 19.70 -22.53 -5.67
N SER A 25 19.25 -23.69 -6.14
CA SER A 25 20.01 -24.94 -6.16
C SER A 25 20.55 -25.27 -7.57
N SER A 26 20.72 -24.23 -8.41
CA SER A 26 21.27 -24.34 -9.76
C SER A 26 22.65 -23.68 -9.83
N ASN A 27 23.64 -24.37 -10.33
CA ASN A 27 24.99 -23.91 -10.68
C ASN A 27 25.82 -23.26 -9.56
N SER A 28 25.32 -22.18 -8.92
CA SER A 28 26.09 -21.40 -7.94
C SER A 28 25.62 -21.60 -6.49
N ASP A 29 24.48 -22.28 -6.28
CA ASP A 29 23.89 -22.49 -4.93
C ASP A 29 23.88 -21.19 -4.12
N THR A 30 23.36 -20.13 -4.75
CA THR A 30 23.36 -18.78 -4.20
C THR A 30 22.16 -18.57 -3.28
N VAL A 31 22.41 -17.88 -2.18
CA VAL A 31 21.43 -17.42 -1.20
C VAL A 31 21.45 -15.91 -1.16
N GLU A 32 20.28 -15.28 -1.11
CA GLU A 32 20.12 -13.87 -0.85
C GLU A 32 19.43 -13.64 0.47
N LEU A 33 20.00 -12.72 1.26
CA LEU A 33 19.37 -12.17 2.45
C LEU A 33 18.91 -10.75 2.18
N TYR A 34 17.75 -10.42 2.71
CA TYR A 34 17.15 -9.10 2.66
C TYR A 34 16.89 -8.57 4.08
N ASN A 35 17.19 -7.30 4.32
CA ASN A 35 16.90 -6.63 5.58
C ASN A 35 15.63 -5.79 5.46
N ALA A 36 14.52 -6.31 5.93
CA ALA A 36 13.24 -5.60 5.97
C ALA A 36 13.16 -4.52 7.07
N GLY A 37 14.19 -4.37 7.90
CA GLY A 37 14.26 -3.38 8.99
C GLY A 37 14.59 -1.97 8.50
N SER A 38 14.47 -1.00 9.41
CA SER A 38 14.80 0.41 9.17
C SER A 38 16.25 0.77 9.51
N THR A 39 17.02 -0.17 10.07
CA THR A 39 18.43 0.01 10.45
C THR A 39 19.29 -1.05 9.80
N ALA A 40 20.56 -0.72 9.55
CA ALA A 40 21.52 -1.68 9.02
C ALA A 40 21.81 -2.79 10.03
N VAL A 41 21.94 -4.04 9.58
CA VAL A 41 22.22 -5.22 10.40
C VAL A 41 23.56 -5.83 10.03
N SER A 42 24.45 -6.01 11.01
CA SER A 42 25.72 -6.71 10.82
C SER A 42 25.48 -8.21 10.74
N ILE A 43 26.01 -8.85 9.70
CA ILE A 43 25.96 -10.31 9.49
C ILE A 43 27.34 -10.97 9.64
N THR A 44 28.29 -10.25 10.23
CA THR A 44 29.64 -10.77 10.47
C THR A 44 29.59 -11.97 11.42
N GLY A 45 30.17 -13.08 11.01
CA GLY A 45 30.21 -14.31 11.80
C GLY A 45 28.93 -15.12 11.80
N TRP A 46 27.93 -14.75 10.99
CA TRP A 46 26.73 -15.56 10.79
C TRP A 46 27.05 -16.89 10.14
N LYS A 47 26.16 -17.85 10.32
CA LYS A 47 26.32 -19.22 9.85
C LYS A 47 25.07 -19.69 9.13
N MET A 48 25.22 -20.75 8.35
CA MET A 48 24.12 -21.48 7.73
C MET A 48 24.25 -22.98 7.99
N SER A 49 23.15 -23.69 7.89
CA SER A 49 23.10 -25.16 7.78
C SER A 49 22.09 -25.57 6.72
N ASP A 50 22.22 -26.78 6.23
CA ASP A 50 21.25 -27.47 5.39
C ASP A 50 21.02 -28.92 5.88
N ASP A 51 20.36 -29.76 5.11
CA ASP A 51 20.14 -31.16 5.46
C ASP A 51 21.42 -32.00 5.49
N SER A 52 22.48 -31.57 4.81
CA SER A 52 23.71 -32.33 4.63
C SER A 52 24.85 -31.91 5.58
N PHE A 53 24.76 -30.74 6.22
CA PHE A 53 25.79 -30.24 7.12
C PHE A 53 25.24 -29.39 8.28
N SER A 54 25.97 -29.45 9.41
CA SER A 54 25.73 -28.58 10.55
C SER A 54 26.22 -27.15 10.26
N GLN A 55 25.98 -26.21 11.18
CA GLN A 55 26.34 -24.80 11.04
C GLN A 55 27.75 -24.56 10.48
N GLN A 56 27.83 -23.86 9.37
CA GLN A 56 29.04 -23.45 8.69
C GLN A 56 29.04 -21.94 8.47
N SER A 57 30.21 -21.30 8.56
CA SER A 57 30.36 -19.90 8.16
C SER A 57 30.26 -19.78 6.63
N PHE A 58 29.68 -18.71 6.16
CA PHE A 58 29.62 -18.34 4.75
C PHE A 58 30.33 -17.00 4.50
N SER A 59 30.62 -16.71 3.24
CA SER A 59 31.31 -15.48 2.84
C SER A 59 30.34 -14.58 2.09
N PRO A 60 29.67 -13.63 2.78
CA PRO A 60 28.71 -12.75 2.14
C PRO A 60 29.38 -11.68 1.28
N SER A 61 28.65 -11.14 0.30
CA SER A 61 29.12 -10.04 -0.56
C SER A 61 29.39 -8.74 0.23
N ALA A 62 28.78 -8.60 1.43
CA ALA A 62 29.07 -7.52 2.37
C ALA A 62 28.88 -8.00 3.81
N GLY A 63 29.58 -7.42 4.78
CA GLY A 63 29.46 -7.75 6.20
C GLY A 63 28.28 -7.11 6.93
N THR A 64 27.50 -6.28 6.23
CA THR A 64 26.34 -5.56 6.78
C THR A 64 25.28 -5.45 5.71
N ILE A 65 24.02 -5.69 6.07
CA ILE A 65 22.86 -5.48 5.18
C ILE A 65 22.24 -4.13 5.53
N PRO A 66 22.27 -3.13 4.64
CA PRO A 66 21.57 -1.86 4.85
C PRO A 66 20.07 -2.06 5.07
N ALA A 67 19.39 -1.07 5.66
CA ALA A 67 17.93 -1.03 5.68
C ALA A 67 17.39 -1.12 4.25
N GLY A 68 16.45 -2.04 3.99
CA GLY A 68 15.91 -2.30 2.66
C GLY A 68 16.92 -2.86 1.64
N GLY A 69 18.09 -3.32 2.09
CA GLY A 69 19.16 -3.79 1.21
C GLY A 69 19.27 -5.31 1.15
N PHE A 70 20.06 -5.77 0.18
CA PHE A 70 20.32 -7.18 -0.10
C PHE A 70 21.79 -7.53 0.10
N VAL A 71 22.06 -8.77 0.49
CA VAL A 71 23.39 -9.37 0.49
C VAL A 71 23.29 -10.80 -0.01
N THR A 72 24.21 -11.19 -0.86
CA THR A 72 24.26 -12.54 -1.43
C THR A 72 25.50 -13.30 -0.96
N PHE A 73 25.40 -14.62 -0.97
CA PHE A 73 26.54 -15.52 -0.76
C PHE A 73 26.26 -16.87 -1.41
N ASN A 74 27.30 -17.64 -1.69
CA ASN A 74 27.14 -19.01 -2.16
C ASN A 74 27.21 -19.97 -0.98
N SER A 75 26.39 -21.02 -1.01
CA SER A 75 26.46 -22.09 -0.03
C SER A 75 27.87 -22.70 0.01
N PRO A 76 28.46 -22.90 1.17
CA PRO A 76 29.82 -23.46 1.27
C PRO A 76 29.92 -24.91 0.82
N LYS A 77 28.80 -25.65 0.67
CA LYS A 77 28.80 -27.08 0.36
C LYS A 77 27.80 -27.52 -0.71
N GLY A 78 27.18 -26.56 -1.37
CA GLY A 78 26.12 -26.87 -2.33
C GLY A 78 24.73 -27.02 -1.67
N LEU A 79 23.70 -26.89 -2.49
CA LEU A 79 22.29 -27.05 -2.13
C LEU A 79 21.66 -28.13 -3.02
N GLY A 80 20.88 -29.03 -2.42
CA GLY A 80 20.23 -30.15 -3.11
C GLY A 80 19.03 -29.73 -3.95
N ASP A 81 18.59 -30.66 -4.81
CA ASP A 81 17.36 -30.50 -5.60
C ASP A 81 16.13 -30.31 -4.74
N ALA A 82 16.06 -31.04 -3.61
CA ALA A 82 15.18 -30.80 -2.49
C ALA A 82 16.04 -30.62 -1.26
N ASP A 83 15.85 -29.58 -0.49
CA ASP A 83 16.71 -29.24 0.64
C ASP A 83 15.99 -28.28 1.60
N LYS A 84 16.66 -27.97 2.72
CA LYS A 84 16.33 -26.88 3.63
C LYS A 84 17.57 -26.08 3.95
N LEU A 85 17.38 -24.79 4.15
CA LEU A 85 18.41 -23.85 4.54
C LEU A 85 17.99 -23.12 5.80
N VAL A 86 18.88 -23.04 6.79
CA VAL A 86 18.67 -22.25 8.02
C VAL A 86 19.83 -21.28 8.18
N ILE A 87 19.52 -20.03 8.48
CA ILE A 87 20.48 -18.96 8.78
C ILE A 87 20.49 -18.71 10.28
N TYR A 88 21.71 -18.56 10.82
CA TYR A 88 21.95 -18.30 12.24
C TYR A 88 22.78 -17.05 12.42
N THR A 89 22.52 -16.31 13.49
CA THR A 89 23.40 -15.22 13.95
C THR A 89 24.75 -15.76 14.42
N SER A 90 25.68 -14.86 14.71
CA SER A 90 26.95 -15.21 15.38
C SER A 90 26.75 -15.77 16.80
N GLY A 91 25.67 -15.39 17.49
CA GLY A 91 25.26 -15.90 18.80
C GLY A 91 24.56 -17.27 18.73
N GLY A 92 24.12 -17.68 17.55
CA GLY A 92 23.46 -18.96 17.32
C GLY A 92 21.94 -18.90 17.26
N ALA A 93 21.33 -17.70 17.35
CA ALA A 93 19.89 -17.54 17.14
C ALA A 93 19.52 -17.83 15.69
N VAL A 94 18.38 -18.49 15.46
CA VAL A 94 17.82 -18.70 14.13
C VAL A 94 17.29 -17.36 13.59
N VAL A 95 17.68 -17.02 12.37
CA VAL A 95 17.27 -15.80 11.68
C VAL A 95 16.08 -16.07 10.78
N ASP A 96 16.21 -17.06 9.89
CA ASP A 96 15.15 -17.49 8.96
C ASP A 96 15.46 -18.88 8.43
N ARG A 97 14.44 -19.52 7.84
CA ARG A 97 14.51 -20.86 7.26
C ARG A 97 13.69 -20.93 5.97
N VAL A 98 14.19 -21.67 5.00
CA VAL A 98 13.46 -22.02 3.79
C VAL A 98 13.65 -23.50 3.48
N GLU A 99 12.58 -24.16 3.01
CA GLU A 99 12.60 -25.52 2.48
C GLU A 99 12.00 -25.55 1.08
N TRP A 100 12.47 -26.44 0.25
CA TRP A 100 11.91 -26.67 -1.08
C TRP A 100 11.92 -28.15 -1.46
N ALA A 101 10.87 -28.54 -2.16
CA ALA A 101 10.77 -29.86 -2.78
C ALA A 101 11.62 -29.92 -4.07
N THR A 102 11.78 -31.12 -4.62
CA THR A 102 12.59 -31.39 -5.81
C THR A 102 12.34 -30.37 -6.93
N ASP A 103 13.43 -29.77 -7.39
CA ASP A 103 13.52 -28.79 -8.47
C ASP A 103 12.77 -27.45 -8.26
N LYS A 104 12.24 -27.18 -7.05
CA LYS A 104 11.52 -25.93 -6.79
C LYS A 104 12.44 -24.70 -6.67
N ALA A 105 13.69 -24.90 -6.27
CA ALA A 105 14.70 -23.85 -6.27
C ALA A 105 15.48 -23.76 -7.60
N LYS A 106 14.83 -24.12 -8.71
CA LYS A 106 15.38 -24.02 -10.07
C LYS A 106 14.37 -23.33 -11.00
N PRO A 107 14.67 -22.16 -11.59
CA PRO A 107 15.93 -21.40 -11.45
C PRO A 107 16.15 -20.83 -10.05
N ALA A 108 15.10 -20.54 -9.29
CA ALA A 108 15.17 -20.10 -7.90
C ALA A 108 13.85 -20.34 -7.16
N MET A 109 13.91 -20.35 -5.83
CA MET A 109 12.78 -20.19 -4.92
C MET A 109 12.86 -18.80 -4.34
N ALA A 110 11.83 -17.97 -4.53
CA ALA A 110 11.86 -16.55 -4.22
C ALA A 110 10.65 -16.12 -3.39
N ARG A 111 10.80 -15.08 -2.57
CA ARG A 111 9.67 -14.41 -1.92
C ARG A 111 8.99 -13.48 -2.92
N CYS A 112 7.75 -13.79 -3.26
CA CYS A 112 6.95 -13.07 -4.25
C CYS A 112 5.77 -12.34 -3.61
N GLY A 113 5.54 -11.08 -4.03
CA GLY A 113 4.57 -10.17 -3.42
C GLY A 113 5.19 -9.28 -2.33
N GLY A 114 6.52 -9.21 -2.29
CA GLY A 114 7.30 -8.34 -1.41
C GLY A 114 8.57 -9.02 -0.90
N ASP A 115 9.71 -8.34 -1.06
CA ASP A 115 10.99 -8.84 -0.57
C ASP A 115 10.97 -9.03 0.96
N GLY A 116 11.46 -10.16 1.42
CA GLY A 116 11.49 -10.54 2.84
C GLY A 116 10.13 -10.87 3.47
N THR A 117 9.01 -10.46 2.88
CA THR A 117 7.67 -10.63 3.46
C THR A 117 6.71 -11.42 2.57
N GLY A 118 7.03 -11.57 1.28
CA GLY A 118 6.20 -12.24 0.30
C GLY A 118 6.10 -13.76 0.47
N ALA A 119 5.24 -14.38 -0.34
CA ALA A 119 5.09 -15.82 -0.42
C ALA A 119 6.32 -16.49 -0.99
N TRP A 120 6.71 -17.63 -0.47
CA TRP A 120 7.67 -18.50 -1.14
C TRP A 120 7.05 -19.13 -2.39
N VAL A 121 7.63 -18.85 -3.56
CA VAL A 121 7.15 -19.34 -4.87
C VAL A 121 8.35 -19.67 -5.76
N PRO A 122 8.31 -20.76 -6.53
CA PRO A 122 9.30 -21.00 -7.57
C PRO A 122 9.30 -19.85 -8.59
N ALA A 123 10.46 -19.26 -8.85
CA ALA A 123 10.61 -18.20 -9.84
C ALA A 123 10.32 -18.71 -11.26
N THR A 124 9.71 -17.87 -12.08
CA THR A 124 9.37 -18.21 -13.47
C THR A 124 10.44 -17.80 -14.50
N SER A 125 11.41 -17.00 -14.06
CA SER A 125 12.54 -16.55 -14.85
C SER A 125 13.86 -16.76 -14.10
N ALA A 126 14.97 -16.23 -14.61
CA ALA A 126 16.25 -16.28 -13.92
C ALA A 126 16.16 -15.64 -12.52
N ALA A 127 17.03 -16.11 -11.60
CA ALA A 127 17.17 -15.52 -10.28
C ALA A 127 17.53 -14.02 -10.34
N THR A 128 17.08 -13.29 -9.33
CA THR A 128 17.15 -11.81 -9.27
C THR A 128 18.16 -11.29 -8.25
N PHE A 129 19.16 -12.08 -7.90
CA PHE A 129 20.13 -11.79 -6.83
C PHE A 129 20.71 -10.37 -6.85
N GLY A 130 20.67 -9.71 -5.71
CA GLY A 130 21.11 -8.33 -5.51
C GLY A 130 20.06 -7.28 -5.85
N ALA A 131 18.83 -7.71 -6.15
CA ALA A 131 17.71 -6.86 -6.52
C ALA A 131 16.38 -7.45 -6.06
N SER A 132 15.29 -6.69 -6.19
CA SER A 132 13.94 -7.16 -5.84
C SER A 132 13.50 -8.35 -6.70
N ASN A 133 12.84 -9.32 -6.07
CA ASN A 133 12.28 -10.51 -6.71
C ASN A 133 11.11 -10.23 -7.67
N ALA A 134 10.60 -9.02 -7.72
CA ALA A 134 9.40 -8.67 -8.49
C ALA A 134 9.44 -9.11 -9.96
N VAL A 135 10.61 -9.07 -10.59
CA VAL A 135 10.79 -9.46 -12.00
C VAL A 135 10.82 -10.97 -12.19
N GLY A 136 11.30 -11.73 -11.18
CA GLY A 136 11.40 -13.20 -11.21
C GLY A 136 10.11 -13.91 -10.84
N CYS A 137 9.17 -13.21 -10.25
CA CYS A 137 7.93 -13.76 -9.71
C CYS A 137 6.88 -14.08 -10.77
N PRO A 138 6.04 -15.14 -10.57
CA PRO A 138 4.91 -15.39 -11.44
C PRO A 138 3.88 -14.27 -11.36
N SER A 139 3.13 -14.05 -12.44
CA SER A 139 2.05 -13.05 -12.50
C SER A 139 0.90 -13.31 -11.53
N SER A 140 0.80 -14.52 -10.98
CA SER A 140 -0.17 -14.90 -9.94
C SER A 140 0.48 -15.81 -8.91
N ILE A 141 0.29 -15.49 -7.62
CA ILE A 141 0.74 -16.33 -6.51
C ILE A 141 -0.20 -17.53 -6.37
N PRO A 142 0.31 -18.77 -6.29
CA PRO A 142 -0.51 -19.96 -6.06
C PRO A 142 -1.36 -19.86 -4.77
N ALA A 143 -2.46 -20.60 -4.69
CA ALA A 143 -3.38 -20.55 -3.55
C ALA A 143 -2.69 -20.83 -2.21
N ALA A 144 -1.80 -21.83 -2.14
CA ALA A 144 -0.98 -22.10 -0.95
C ALA A 144 -0.14 -20.89 -0.52
N GLY A 145 0.48 -20.20 -1.48
CA GLY A 145 1.28 -19.01 -1.22
C GLY A 145 0.48 -17.76 -0.81
N ARG A 146 -0.84 -17.84 -0.74
CA ARG A 146 -1.71 -16.78 -0.20
C ARG A 146 -2.12 -17.01 1.25
N VAL A 147 -1.74 -18.15 1.84
CA VAL A 147 -1.88 -18.41 3.27
C VAL A 147 -0.69 -17.81 4.00
N ARG A 148 -0.96 -17.11 5.09
CA ARG A 148 0.05 -16.41 5.90
C ARG A 148 -0.12 -16.73 7.37
N ILE A 149 0.98 -16.77 8.09
CA ILE A 149 0.94 -16.65 9.55
C ILE A 149 0.50 -15.22 9.84
N ASN A 150 -0.62 -15.07 10.56
CA ASN A 150 -1.27 -13.79 10.80
C ASN A 150 -1.06 -13.27 12.22
N GLU A 151 -1.08 -14.17 13.20
CA GLU A 151 -0.88 -13.84 14.60
C GLU A 151 -0.25 -15.02 15.34
N VAL A 152 0.61 -14.75 16.31
CA VAL A 152 1.21 -15.75 17.19
C VAL A 152 1.18 -15.30 18.63
N THR A 153 0.95 -16.24 19.55
CA THR A 153 1.05 -16.01 21.00
C THR A 153 2.10 -16.94 21.59
N SER A 154 2.87 -16.44 22.58
CA SER A 154 3.76 -17.24 23.42
C SER A 154 3.45 -17.02 24.91
N ASP A 155 2.20 -16.69 25.24
CA ASP A 155 1.70 -16.47 26.61
C ASP A 155 0.47 -17.33 26.86
N GLY A 156 0.62 -18.34 27.68
CA GLY A 156 -0.45 -19.24 28.12
C GLY A 156 -0.84 -20.36 27.15
N SER A 157 -1.32 -20.05 25.97
CA SER A 157 -1.50 -20.98 24.86
C SER A 157 -0.59 -20.55 23.72
N ASP A 158 0.29 -21.43 23.26
CA ASP A 158 1.20 -21.19 22.14
C ASP A 158 0.41 -21.30 20.82
N THR A 159 -0.44 -20.31 20.56
CA THR A 159 -1.39 -20.36 19.45
C THR A 159 -0.84 -19.65 18.22
N VAL A 160 -1.02 -20.26 17.07
CA VAL A 160 -0.70 -19.70 15.74
C VAL A 160 -1.99 -19.51 14.97
N GLU A 161 -2.19 -18.33 14.42
CA GLU A 161 -3.26 -18.05 13.49
C GLU A 161 -2.74 -18.00 12.05
N LEU A 162 -3.49 -18.62 11.13
CA LEU A 162 -3.29 -18.51 9.69
C LEU A 162 -4.44 -17.76 9.04
N TYR A 163 -4.09 -16.88 8.10
CA TYR A 163 -5.03 -16.14 7.25
C TYR A 163 -4.88 -16.55 5.79
N ASN A 164 -5.99 -16.70 5.07
CA ASN A 164 -6.01 -16.97 3.63
C ASN A 164 -6.42 -15.71 2.85
N GLY A 165 -5.46 -14.95 2.34
CA GLY A 165 -5.69 -13.78 1.48
C GLY A 165 -6.08 -14.12 0.03
N GLY A 166 -6.36 -15.39 -0.28
CA GLY A 166 -6.78 -15.85 -1.60
C GLY A 166 -8.28 -15.77 -1.83
N THR A 167 -8.70 -16.11 -3.06
CA THR A 167 -10.11 -16.11 -3.48
C THR A 167 -10.78 -17.48 -3.43
N SER A 168 -10.06 -18.52 -2.99
CA SER A 168 -10.54 -19.89 -2.85
C SER A 168 -10.10 -20.49 -1.52
N SER A 169 -10.85 -21.47 -1.03
CA SER A 169 -10.49 -22.20 0.20
C SER A 169 -9.21 -23.02 0.01
N VAL A 170 -8.38 -23.08 1.06
CA VAL A 170 -7.10 -23.81 1.07
C VAL A 170 -7.10 -24.85 2.20
N GLY A 171 -6.90 -26.13 1.86
CA GLY A 171 -6.72 -27.22 2.83
C GLY A 171 -5.31 -27.18 3.43
N VAL A 172 -5.20 -27.09 4.75
CA VAL A 172 -3.93 -26.98 5.48
C VAL A 172 -3.69 -28.10 6.50
N GLY A 173 -4.62 -29.04 6.65
CA GLY A 173 -4.51 -30.07 7.68
C GLY A 173 -3.28 -30.97 7.55
N SER A 174 -2.77 -31.19 6.34
CA SER A 174 -1.54 -31.94 6.06
C SER A 174 -0.27 -31.10 6.09
N TRP A 175 -0.38 -29.80 6.30
CA TRP A 175 0.78 -28.89 6.42
C TRP A 175 1.48 -29.10 7.75
N LYS A 176 2.74 -28.70 7.78
CA LYS A 176 3.59 -28.80 8.96
C LYS A 176 4.11 -27.45 9.37
N TYR A 177 4.53 -27.36 10.62
CA TYR A 177 5.28 -26.21 11.13
C TYR A 177 6.44 -26.70 12.00
N VAL A 178 7.44 -25.86 12.12
CA VAL A 178 8.60 -26.03 13.01
C VAL A 178 8.88 -24.70 13.72
N ASP A 179 9.50 -24.79 14.88
CA ASP A 179 9.99 -23.61 15.63
C ASP A 179 11.49 -23.37 15.42
N SER A 180 12.09 -22.47 16.22
CA SER A 180 13.53 -22.19 16.17
C SER A 180 14.39 -23.29 16.80
N ASP A 181 13.82 -24.22 17.58
CA ASP A 181 14.57 -25.36 18.12
C ASP A 181 14.74 -26.44 17.04
N THR A 182 15.93 -26.47 16.46
CA THR A 182 16.26 -27.42 15.38
C THR A 182 16.28 -28.89 15.82
N SER A 183 16.15 -29.18 17.12
CA SER A 183 15.98 -30.56 17.64
C SER A 183 14.53 -31.03 17.58
N HIS A 184 13.56 -30.14 17.43
CA HIS A 184 12.16 -30.51 17.29
C HIS A 184 11.87 -31.10 15.90
N ALA A 185 11.09 -32.16 15.88
CA ALA A 185 10.56 -32.71 14.62
C ALA A 185 9.38 -31.84 14.12
N PRO A 186 9.20 -31.69 12.79
CA PRO A 186 8.08 -30.94 12.26
C PRO A 186 6.73 -31.49 12.75
N ALA A 187 5.90 -30.62 13.36
CA ALA A 187 4.56 -30.94 13.83
C ALA A 187 3.53 -30.73 12.71
N SER A 188 2.44 -31.52 12.72
CA SER A 188 1.33 -31.38 11.77
C SER A 188 0.25 -30.44 12.32
N ILE A 189 -0.31 -29.57 11.48
CA ILE A 189 -1.43 -28.73 11.87
C ILE A 189 -2.60 -29.58 12.37
N SER A 190 -2.94 -30.67 11.68
CA SER A 190 -4.06 -31.53 12.09
C SER A 190 -3.89 -32.21 13.45
N SER A 191 -2.66 -32.31 13.98
CA SER A 191 -2.38 -32.87 15.31
C SER A 191 -2.27 -31.80 16.41
N SER A 192 -2.49 -30.53 16.08
CA SER A 192 -2.28 -29.37 16.93
C SER A 192 -3.59 -28.65 17.29
N SER A 193 -4.67 -29.42 17.46
CA SER A 193 -6.00 -28.93 17.85
C SER A 193 -6.50 -27.75 16.99
N PRO A 194 -6.44 -27.82 15.64
CA PRO A 194 -6.83 -26.68 14.83
C PRO A 194 -8.33 -26.40 14.91
N SER A 195 -8.71 -25.13 14.83
CA SER A 195 -10.13 -24.72 14.74
C SER A 195 -10.80 -25.23 13.45
N ALA A 196 -10.01 -25.43 12.39
CA ALA A 196 -10.40 -26.11 11.16
C ALA A 196 -9.16 -26.61 10.39
N THR A 197 -9.33 -27.51 9.43
CA THR A 197 -8.26 -28.02 8.55
C THR A 197 -8.28 -27.41 7.14
N SER A 198 -9.17 -26.44 6.91
CA SER A 198 -9.30 -25.70 5.66
C SER A 198 -9.64 -24.25 5.97
N ILE A 199 -8.95 -23.31 5.30
CA ILE A 199 -9.14 -21.86 5.50
C ILE A 199 -9.97 -21.32 4.34
N PRO A 200 -11.19 -20.81 4.56
CA PRO A 200 -11.98 -20.16 3.52
C PRO A 200 -11.24 -18.96 2.90
N ALA A 201 -11.67 -18.53 1.73
CA ALA A 201 -11.21 -17.25 1.15
C ALA A 201 -11.47 -16.10 2.12
N GLY A 202 -10.45 -15.29 2.41
CA GLY A 202 -10.52 -14.20 3.39
C GLY A 202 -10.72 -14.64 4.84
N GLY A 203 -10.63 -15.94 5.15
CA GLY A 203 -10.88 -16.49 6.47
C GLY A 203 -9.61 -16.81 7.27
N TYR A 204 -9.83 -17.22 8.51
CA TYR A 204 -8.80 -17.52 9.51
C TYR A 204 -8.99 -18.94 10.06
N ILE A 205 -7.90 -19.54 10.52
CA ILE A 205 -7.89 -20.68 11.44
C ILE A 205 -6.82 -20.47 12.50
N THR A 206 -7.01 -21.06 13.66
CA THR A 206 -6.02 -21.12 14.72
C THR A 206 -5.64 -22.57 15.01
N PHE A 207 -4.42 -22.79 15.50
CA PHE A 207 -3.97 -24.05 16.06
C PHE A 207 -3.01 -23.82 17.22
N ASP A 208 -3.00 -24.74 18.20
CA ASP A 208 -2.09 -24.67 19.34
C ASP A 208 -0.79 -25.39 19.01
N SER A 209 0.34 -24.71 19.12
CA SER A 209 1.64 -25.33 18.88
C SER A 209 1.92 -26.43 19.90
N THR A 210 2.30 -27.61 19.42
CA THR A 210 2.75 -28.72 20.26
C THR A 210 4.25 -28.71 20.50
N LEU A 211 4.97 -27.71 19.95
CA LEU A 211 6.43 -27.59 20.09
C LEU A 211 6.85 -26.72 21.28
N GLY A 212 5.92 -25.90 21.80
CA GLY A 212 6.17 -24.91 22.83
C GLY A 212 6.86 -23.67 22.24
N LEU A 213 6.15 -22.54 22.25
CA LEU A 213 6.68 -21.30 21.70
C LEU A 213 7.29 -20.45 22.82
N GLY A 214 8.58 -20.12 22.68
CA GLY A 214 9.35 -19.37 23.67
C GLY A 214 9.14 -17.86 23.59
N ASP A 215 9.68 -17.15 24.58
CA ASP A 215 9.69 -15.68 24.62
C ASP A 215 10.42 -15.05 23.42
N ASN A 216 11.39 -15.76 22.88
CA ASN A 216 12.16 -15.42 21.69
C ASN A 216 12.21 -16.67 20.80
N ASP A 217 11.46 -16.68 19.72
CA ASP A 217 11.24 -17.89 18.92
C ASP A 217 10.86 -17.57 17.48
N SER A 218 10.52 -18.62 16.72
CA SER A 218 10.07 -18.54 15.34
C SER A 218 9.03 -19.62 15.03
N VAL A 219 8.19 -19.36 14.05
CA VAL A 219 7.36 -20.38 13.41
C VAL A 219 7.62 -20.37 11.92
N PHE A 220 7.94 -21.55 11.35
CA PHE A 220 8.13 -21.76 9.91
C PHE A 220 7.05 -22.72 9.41
N LEU A 221 6.24 -22.27 8.46
CA LEU A 221 5.12 -23.00 7.88
C LEU A 221 5.55 -23.68 6.58
N VAL A 222 5.26 -24.97 6.45
CA VAL A 222 5.63 -25.82 5.30
C VAL A 222 4.38 -26.51 4.74
N ASP A 223 4.20 -26.49 3.42
CA ASP A 223 3.07 -27.14 2.75
C ASP A 223 3.18 -28.68 2.73
N SER A 224 2.15 -29.35 2.23
CA SER A 224 2.12 -30.81 2.12
C SER A 224 3.14 -31.39 1.12
N SER A 225 3.74 -30.55 0.28
CA SER A 225 4.76 -30.94 -0.69
C SER A 225 6.19 -30.74 -0.15
N GLY A 226 6.34 -30.10 1.04
CA GLY A 226 7.63 -29.79 1.64
C GLY A 226 8.21 -28.45 1.19
N ASN A 227 7.38 -27.53 0.70
CA ASN A 227 7.84 -26.18 0.39
C ASN A 227 7.48 -25.22 1.53
N SER A 228 8.39 -24.32 1.84
CA SER A 228 8.10 -23.19 2.72
C SER A 228 6.96 -22.34 2.18
N VAL A 229 6.08 -21.93 3.07
CA VAL A 229 4.94 -21.06 2.78
C VAL A 229 5.15 -19.68 3.38
N ASP A 230 5.39 -19.62 4.69
CA ASP A 230 5.59 -18.37 5.42
C ASP A 230 6.42 -18.61 6.69
N SER A 231 6.92 -17.52 7.29
CA SER A 231 7.65 -17.58 8.55
C SER A 231 7.45 -16.31 9.38
N VAL A 232 7.56 -16.45 10.70
CA VAL A 232 7.62 -15.35 11.66
C VAL A 232 8.74 -15.64 12.67
N THR A 233 9.44 -14.59 13.07
CA THR A 233 10.45 -14.62 14.15
C THR A 233 10.19 -13.42 15.03
N TRP A 234 10.10 -13.65 16.35
CA TRP A 234 9.91 -12.59 17.34
C TRP A 234 11.02 -12.55 18.36
N SER A 235 11.19 -11.40 18.97
CA SER A 235 12.12 -11.16 20.07
C SER A 235 11.42 -11.33 21.42
N THR A 236 12.19 -11.29 22.48
CA THR A 236 11.71 -11.46 23.85
C THR A 236 10.45 -10.64 24.12
N ASP A 237 9.40 -11.35 24.53
CA ASP A 237 8.08 -10.84 24.90
C ASP A 237 7.28 -10.15 23.78
N SER A 238 7.73 -10.13 22.51
CA SER A 238 6.95 -9.52 21.42
C SER A 238 5.65 -10.27 21.13
N ALA A 239 5.62 -11.59 21.34
CA ALA A 239 4.40 -12.41 21.17
C ALA A 239 3.57 -12.49 22.46
N LYS A 240 3.61 -11.46 23.30
CA LYS A 240 2.85 -11.33 24.56
C LYS A 240 2.17 -9.96 24.64
N PRO A 241 0.82 -9.90 24.62
CA PRO A 241 -0.12 -11.03 24.50
C PRO A 241 -0.11 -11.71 23.14
N SER A 242 0.29 -11.04 22.05
CA SER A 242 0.52 -11.64 20.73
C SER A 242 1.42 -10.78 19.85
N ASP A 243 2.03 -11.38 18.83
CA ASP A 243 2.67 -10.70 17.71
C ASP A 243 1.78 -10.88 16.48
N GLU A 244 1.22 -9.79 15.97
CA GLU A 244 0.22 -9.79 14.91
C GLU A 244 0.75 -9.16 13.62
N ARG A 245 0.38 -9.72 12.47
CA ARG A 245 0.73 -9.17 11.16
C ARG A 245 -0.22 -8.02 10.79
N CYS A 246 0.32 -6.86 10.56
CA CYS A 246 -0.42 -5.66 10.18
C CYS A 246 0.00 -5.14 8.79
N ALA A 247 -0.93 -5.20 7.83
CA ALA A 247 -2.32 -5.69 7.86
C ALA A 247 -2.40 -7.22 7.74
N ASN A 248 -3.62 -7.81 7.99
CA ASN A 248 -3.85 -9.26 7.89
C ASN A 248 -3.26 -9.86 6.61
N GLY A 249 -2.49 -10.91 6.77
CA GLY A 249 -1.83 -11.62 5.66
C GLY A 249 -0.76 -10.83 4.91
N ALA A 250 -0.51 -9.57 5.26
CA ALA A 250 0.47 -8.68 4.66
C ALA A 250 1.18 -7.86 5.74
N GLY A 251 2.21 -7.08 5.36
CA GLY A 251 2.88 -6.21 6.30
C GLY A 251 3.79 -6.91 7.31
N ARG A 252 4.20 -6.17 8.32
CA ARG A 252 5.12 -6.63 9.37
C ARG A 252 4.35 -7.09 10.60
N PHE A 253 5.01 -7.96 11.38
CA PHE A 253 4.53 -8.30 12.71
C PHE A 253 4.80 -7.16 13.70
N GLN A 254 3.87 -6.97 14.62
CA GLN A 254 3.94 -6.03 15.74
C GLN A 254 3.27 -6.62 16.96
N THR A 255 3.76 -6.26 18.15
CA THR A 255 3.13 -6.69 19.41
C THR A 255 1.74 -6.05 19.54
N ALA A 256 0.72 -6.86 19.71
CA ALA A 256 -0.66 -6.41 19.94
C ALA A 256 -0.92 -6.10 21.42
N ALA A 257 -1.90 -5.24 21.70
CA ALA A 257 -2.36 -4.98 23.05
C ALA A 257 -3.24 -6.11 23.62
N THR A 258 -3.91 -6.82 22.73
CA THR A 258 -4.74 -8.00 23.02
C THR A 258 -4.70 -8.91 21.81
N ALA A 259 -4.62 -10.22 22.03
CA ALA A 259 -4.71 -11.18 20.94
C ALA A 259 -6.10 -11.14 20.27
N THR A 260 -6.10 -11.28 18.93
CA THR A 260 -7.30 -11.20 18.08
C THR A 260 -7.63 -12.54 17.39
N LEU A 261 -7.09 -13.61 17.91
CA LEU A 261 -7.14 -14.98 17.36
C LEU A 261 -8.53 -15.39 16.85
N GLY A 262 -8.58 -15.86 15.65
CA GLY A 262 -9.82 -16.28 14.96
C GLY A 262 -10.50 -15.17 14.16
N GLY A 263 -9.87 -13.99 14.08
CA GLY A 263 -10.43 -12.82 13.41
C GLY A 263 -9.39 -11.88 12.79
N ALA A 264 -9.80 -10.72 12.40
CA ALA A 264 -8.90 -9.71 11.85
C ALA A 264 -8.05 -9.09 12.97
N ASN A 265 -6.75 -8.94 12.73
CA ASN A 265 -5.82 -8.28 13.63
C ASN A 265 -6.24 -6.83 13.92
N SER A 266 -6.08 -6.40 15.17
CA SER A 266 -6.48 -5.06 15.59
C SER A 266 -5.58 -3.97 15.00
N CYS A 267 -4.34 -4.31 14.73
CA CYS A 267 -3.30 -3.41 14.22
C CYS A 267 -3.14 -2.11 15.04
N SER A 268 -3.67 -2.13 16.26
CA SER A 268 -3.56 -1.03 17.22
C SER A 268 -2.41 -1.33 18.19
N GLY A 269 -1.22 -0.88 17.89
CA GLY A 269 -0.06 -1.05 18.75
C GLY A 269 -0.20 -0.26 20.05
N THR A 270 -0.56 -0.93 21.17
CA THR A 270 -0.34 -0.42 22.51
C THR A 270 0.64 -1.36 23.23
N GLY A 271 1.91 -1.20 22.92
CA GLY A 271 2.99 -1.93 23.61
C GLY A 271 3.19 -1.39 25.01
N GLY A 272 2.96 -2.25 26.01
CA GLY A 272 3.42 -2.03 27.39
C GLY A 272 4.73 -2.77 27.65
N GLY A 273 5.79 -2.04 27.91
CA GLY A 273 6.95 -2.53 28.65
C GLY A 273 8.22 -2.88 27.85
N GLY A 274 9.17 -1.94 27.77
CA GLY A 274 10.59 -2.24 27.69
C GLY A 274 11.21 -2.53 26.34
N GLY A 275 10.82 -1.82 25.33
CA GLY A 275 11.43 -1.73 24.02
C GLY A 275 10.44 -0.95 23.16
N GLY A 276 10.72 0.35 22.93
CA GLY A 276 9.77 1.34 22.47
C GLY A 276 8.76 0.80 21.44
N GLY A 277 7.51 0.66 21.86
CA GLY A 277 6.39 0.51 20.96
C GLY A 277 6.47 1.63 19.93
N GLN A 278 6.62 1.31 18.66
CA GLN A 278 6.61 2.33 17.61
C GLN A 278 5.16 2.76 17.41
N THR A 279 4.74 3.78 18.16
CA THR A 279 3.72 4.68 17.65
C THR A 279 4.28 5.22 16.34
N GLY A 280 3.51 5.11 15.24
CA GLY A 280 3.88 5.72 14.00
C GLY A 280 4.33 7.17 14.24
N GLN A 281 5.26 7.66 13.44
CA GLN A 281 5.82 8.98 13.58
C GLN A 281 5.48 9.83 12.35
N LEU A 282 5.11 11.07 12.60
CA LEU A 282 5.10 12.08 11.55
C LEU A 282 6.53 12.59 11.38
N LEU A 283 7.17 12.21 10.26
CA LEU A 283 8.57 12.46 9.96
C LEU A 283 8.73 13.69 9.03
N GLY A 284 9.89 14.33 9.08
CA GLY A 284 10.31 15.34 8.08
C GLY A 284 9.72 16.74 8.24
N GLY A 285 9.02 17.03 9.35
CA GLY A 285 8.60 18.36 9.72
C GLY A 285 9.78 19.18 10.25
N GLY A 286 10.07 20.31 9.65
CA GLY A 286 11.11 21.21 10.10
C GLY A 286 11.30 22.35 9.10
N GLY A 287 10.68 23.47 9.36
CA GLY A 287 10.86 24.74 8.65
C GLY A 287 10.09 25.82 9.38
N ALA A 288 10.71 26.95 9.63
CA ALA A 288 9.97 28.11 10.12
C ALA A 288 8.99 28.55 9.04
N LEU A 289 7.74 28.87 9.42
CA LEU A 289 6.78 29.52 8.54
C LEU A 289 7.42 30.77 7.92
N THR A 290 7.46 30.83 6.59
CA THR A 290 7.81 32.06 5.89
C THR A 290 6.60 32.97 5.92
N SER A 291 6.84 34.30 5.97
CA SER A 291 5.75 35.28 5.96
C SER A 291 4.89 35.11 4.70
N GLY A 292 3.62 34.80 4.85
CA GLY A 292 2.70 34.51 3.76
C GLY A 292 2.04 33.12 3.84
N CYS A 293 2.57 32.20 4.65
CA CYS A 293 1.97 30.93 4.96
C CYS A 293 1.20 31.04 6.29
N THR A 294 -0.01 31.55 6.27
CA THR A 294 -0.88 31.61 7.46
C THR A 294 -1.69 30.33 7.54
N PRO A 295 -1.65 29.61 8.68
CA PRO A 295 -2.50 28.46 8.89
C PRO A 295 -3.96 28.88 9.03
N GLU A 296 -4.87 28.09 8.50
CA GLU A 296 -6.29 28.16 8.81
C GLU A 296 -6.61 27.34 10.07
N ALA A 297 -7.77 27.54 10.66
CA ALA A 297 -8.21 26.75 11.80
C ALA A 297 -8.75 25.39 11.29
N PRO A 298 -8.48 24.28 12.00
CA PRO A 298 -9.03 22.98 11.63
C PRO A 298 -10.56 23.04 11.50
N SER A 299 -11.10 22.52 10.42
CA SER A 299 -12.54 22.28 10.30
C SER A 299 -12.94 21.14 11.24
N GLY A 300 -14.19 21.14 11.71
CA GLY A 300 -14.67 20.12 12.64
C GLY A 300 -14.56 18.71 12.03
N SER A 301 -14.11 17.72 12.80
CA SER A 301 -14.04 16.33 12.36
C SER A 301 -15.41 15.66 12.41
N GLY A 302 -15.81 15.02 11.33
CA GLY A 302 -16.91 14.06 11.30
C GLY A 302 -16.59 12.79 12.12
N SER A 303 -17.58 11.98 12.39
CA SER A 303 -17.38 10.71 13.08
C SER A 303 -16.95 9.60 12.09
N THR A 304 -15.92 8.84 12.44
CA THR A 304 -15.53 7.65 11.69
C THR A 304 -16.69 6.65 11.64
N PRO A 305 -17.12 6.16 10.47
CA PRO A 305 -18.20 5.19 10.34
C PRO A 305 -17.90 3.88 11.09
N ALA A 306 -18.94 3.26 11.65
CA ALA A 306 -18.79 1.98 12.33
C ALA A 306 -18.30 0.89 11.34
N GLY A 307 -17.37 0.05 11.80
CA GLY A 307 -16.78 -1.02 10.96
C GLY A 307 -15.58 -0.56 10.10
N THR A 308 -15.15 0.69 10.22
CA THR A 308 -13.92 1.17 9.59
C THR A 308 -12.70 0.51 10.25
N LEU A 309 -11.75 0.05 9.43
CA LEU A 309 -10.51 -0.57 9.87
C LEU A 309 -9.37 0.47 9.90
N ALA A 310 -8.31 0.15 10.65
CA ALA A 310 -7.07 0.91 10.60
C ALA A 310 -6.42 0.82 9.21
N TRP A 311 -5.62 1.84 8.84
CA TRP A 311 -4.89 1.89 7.58
C TRP A 311 -4.04 0.62 7.35
N PRO A 312 -4.13 -0.04 6.19
CA PRO A 312 -3.44 -1.30 5.92
C PRO A 312 -2.00 -1.08 5.39
N GLY A 313 -1.31 -0.09 5.89
CA GLY A 313 0.03 0.32 5.47
C GLY A 313 1.00 0.46 6.63
N GLY A 314 2.15 1.11 6.35
CA GLY A 314 3.11 1.47 7.39
C GLY A 314 2.53 2.47 8.39
N LEU A 315 3.06 2.47 9.61
CA LEU A 315 2.61 3.36 10.68
C LEU A 315 3.16 4.78 10.52
N ASP A 316 4.34 4.91 9.92
CA ASP A 316 5.01 6.19 9.75
C ASP A 316 4.46 6.96 8.55
N VAL A 317 4.29 8.25 8.72
CA VAL A 317 3.95 9.20 7.67
C VAL A 317 5.05 10.25 7.58
N THR A 318 5.43 10.63 6.38
CA THR A 318 6.42 11.67 6.13
C THR A 318 5.73 12.90 5.56
N ILE A 319 6.03 14.09 6.08
CA ILE A 319 5.67 15.33 5.43
C ILE A 319 6.42 15.40 4.10
N ALA A 320 5.69 15.36 2.99
CA ALA A 320 6.21 15.02 1.68
C ALA A 320 6.48 16.21 0.76
N ASP A 321 6.30 17.45 1.25
CA ASP A 321 6.61 18.68 0.52
C ASP A 321 7.50 19.63 1.34
N ASN A 322 7.95 20.71 0.72
CA ASN A 322 8.57 21.82 1.43
C ASN A 322 7.49 22.76 1.96
N VAL A 323 7.77 23.43 3.07
CA VAL A 323 6.88 24.46 3.62
C VAL A 323 6.45 25.43 2.52
N CYS A 324 5.15 25.59 2.34
CA CYS A 324 4.54 26.48 1.35
C CYS A 324 4.97 26.22 -0.11
N ALA A 325 5.17 24.96 -0.47
CA ALA A 325 5.67 24.55 -1.79
C ALA A 325 4.77 25.01 -2.95
N PHE A 326 3.48 25.17 -2.71
CA PHE A 326 2.46 25.47 -3.73
C PHE A 326 1.93 26.92 -3.64
N THR A 327 2.56 27.77 -2.84
CA THR A 327 2.18 29.18 -2.76
C THR A 327 2.51 29.90 -4.06
N THR A 328 1.52 30.58 -4.64
CA THR A 328 1.76 31.56 -5.70
C THR A 328 2.08 32.91 -5.11
N SER A 329 2.75 33.78 -5.87
CA SER A 329 3.22 35.12 -5.41
C SER A 329 2.10 36.13 -5.04
N THR A 330 0.84 35.74 -5.08
CA THR A 330 -0.30 36.67 -5.03
C THR A 330 -1.26 36.50 -3.84
N GLY A 331 -0.95 35.63 -2.84
CA GLY A 331 -1.81 35.60 -1.65
C GLY A 331 -1.73 34.31 -0.82
N PRO A 332 -2.42 34.28 0.32
CA PRO A 332 -2.48 33.10 1.23
C PRO A 332 -3.21 31.89 0.62
N GLU A 333 -3.86 32.07 -0.51
CA GLU A 333 -4.66 31.04 -1.21
C GLU A 333 -3.81 30.02 -2.00
N GLY A 334 -2.55 29.87 -1.63
CA GLY A 334 -1.54 29.14 -2.40
C GLY A 334 -1.47 27.63 -2.19
N ARG A 335 -2.40 26.95 -1.47
CA ARG A 335 -2.07 25.65 -0.87
C ARG A 335 -3.09 24.54 -1.04
N ASP A 336 -4.26 24.83 -1.52
CA ASP A 336 -5.39 23.95 -1.71
C ASP A 336 -5.07 22.89 -2.78
N VAL A 337 -4.41 21.78 -2.40
CA VAL A 337 -4.07 20.67 -3.29
C VAL A 337 -5.13 19.60 -3.12
N SER A 338 -6.13 19.62 -4.00
CA SER A 338 -7.32 18.79 -3.88
C SER A 338 -7.19 17.43 -4.58
N GLY A 339 -6.44 17.33 -5.68
CA GLY A 339 -6.35 16.08 -6.43
C GLY A 339 -4.93 15.59 -6.70
N LEU A 340 -4.70 14.28 -6.61
CA LEU A 340 -3.41 13.64 -6.83
C LEU A 340 -3.52 12.42 -7.76
N ALA A 341 -2.54 12.22 -8.64
CA ALA A 341 -2.36 10.94 -9.34
C ALA A 341 -0.89 10.67 -9.67
N PHE A 342 -0.42 9.47 -9.39
CA PHE A 342 0.85 9.01 -9.94
C PHE A 342 0.76 8.83 -11.45
N ASP A 343 1.84 9.16 -12.15
CA ASP A 343 1.98 8.79 -13.55
C ASP A 343 2.15 7.25 -13.65
N PRO A 344 1.23 6.53 -14.30
CA PRO A 344 1.29 5.08 -14.34
C PRO A 344 2.47 4.53 -15.14
N ALA A 345 3.04 5.34 -16.04
CA ALA A 345 4.22 4.97 -16.83
C ALA A 345 5.53 5.36 -16.13
N ASN A 346 5.48 6.29 -15.16
CA ASN A 346 6.65 6.76 -14.43
C ASN A 346 6.31 7.07 -12.96
N PRO A 347 6.44 6.11 -12.05
CA PRO A 347 6.11 6.30 -10.63
C PRO A 347 6.97 7.33 -9.89
N SER A 348 7.99 7.88 -10.53
CA SER A 348 8.76 9.03 -10.01
C SER A 348 8.11 10.38 -10.31
N VAL A 349 6.94 10.39 -10.94
CA VAL A 349 6.14 11.57 -11.26
C VAL A 349 4.80 11.48 -10.53
N LEU A 350 4.44 12.54 -9.85
CA LEU A 350 3.14 12.75 -9.23
C LEU A 350 2.51 14.00 -9.85
N TRP A 351 1.28 13.88 -10.33
CA TRP A 351 0.49 15.01 -10.80
C TRP A 351 -0.37 15.53 -9.66
N ALA A 352 -0.55 16.85 -9.57
CA ALA A 352 -1.38 17.47 -8.56
C ALA A 352 -2.26 18.58 -9.17
N ALA A 353 -3.55 18.49 -8.93
CA ALA A 353 -4.48 19.61 -9.13
C ALA A 353 -4.52 20.43 -7.84
N LYS A 354 -4.56 21.73 -8.03
CA LYS A 354 -4.66 22.68 -6.94
C LYS A 354 -5.79 23.63 -7.23
N ASN A 355 -6.63 23.81 -6.27
CA ASN A 355 -7.76 24.75 -6.30
C ASN A 355 -7.37 26.09 -6.89
N LYS A 356 -8.33 26.75 -7.54
CA LYS A 356 -8.12 27.99 -8.28
C LYS A 356 -7.20 27.83 -9.48
N ASN A 357 -7.43 26.77 -10.25
CA ASN A 357 -6.96 26.58 -11.62
C ASN A 357 -5.45 26.29 -11.81
N TRP A 358 -4.84 25.49 -10.96
CA TRP A 358 -3.43 25.12 -11.14
C TRP A 358 -3.23 23.61 -11.31
N LEU A 359 -2.31 23.26 -12.21
CA LEU A 359 -1.82 21.91 -12.42
C LEU A 359 -0.30 21.87 -12.19
N TYR A 360 0.15 20.90 -11.43
CA TYR A 360 1.56 20.68 -11.11
C TYR A 360 2.00 19.30 -11.59
N LYS A 361 3.22 19.25 -12.12
CA LYS A 361 3.98 18.01 -12.27
C LYS A 361 5.04 18.00 -11.18
N LEU A 362 5.04 16.97 -10.33
CA LEU A 362 5.93 16.86 -9.19
C LEU A 362 6.93 15.72 -9.42
N VAL A 363 8.15 15.92 -8.92
CA VAL A 363 9.22 14.91 -8.90
C VAL A 363 9.85 14.85 -7.53
N LYS A 364 10.41 13.69 -7.16
CA LYS A 364 11.09 13.56 -5.86
C LYS A 364 12.48 14.17 -5.85
N SER A 365 12.75 14.95 -4.82
CA SER A 365 14.08 15.46 -4.48
C SER A 365 14.27 15.43 -2.97
N ASN A 366 15.31 14.75 -2.51
CA ASN A 366 15.61 14.57 -1.07
C ASN A 366 14.41 14.09 -0.24
N GLY A 367 13.64 13.16 -0.78
CA GLY A 367 12.46 12.58 -0.11
C GLY A 367 11.20 13.45 -0.15
N LYS A 368 11.24 14.61 -0.80
CA LYS A 368 10.12 15.54 -0.95
C LYS A 368 9.61 15.56 -2.39
N TRP A 369 8.31 15.72 -2.57
CA TRP A 369 7.69 16.03 -3.84
C TRP A 369 7.80 17.53 -4.10
N ILE A 370 8.44 17.92 -5.18
CA ILE A 370 8.65 19.32 -5.57
C ILE A 370 8.23 19.53 -7.02
N PRO A 371 7.81 20.75 -7.41
CA PRO A 371 7.51 21.04 -8.82
C PRO A 371 8.68 20.72 -9.75
N ASP A 372 8.40 19.99 -10.83
CA ASP A 372 9.38 19.68 -11.89
C ASP A 372 9.74 20.96 -12.65
N SER A 373 10.91 21.50 -12.38
CA SER A 373 11.39 22.75 -13.00
C SER A 373 11.57 22.63 -14.52
N THR A 374 11.67 21.40 -15.07
CA THR A 374 11.76 21.18 -16.52
C THR A 374 10.40 21.29 -17.20
N TRP A 375 9.31 21.11 -16.45
CA TRP A 375 7.94 21.30 -16.91
C TRP A 375 7.38 22.66 -16.50
N SER A 376 7.42 22.99 -15.22
CA SER A 376 7.15 24.31 -14.64
C SER A 376 7.54 24.33 -13.16
N SER A 377 8.38 25.28 -12.76
CA SER A 377 8.77 25.46 -11.34
C SER A 377 7.65 26.03 -10.46
N THR A 378 6.58 26.56 -11.04
CA THR A 378 5.48 27.23 -10.34
C THR A 378 4.10 26.65 -10.68
N GLY A 379 4.06 25.48 -11.35
CA GLY A 379 2.83 24.94 -11.92
C GLY A 379 2.42 25.65 -13.22
N LYS A 380 1.34 25.19 -13.83
CA LYS A 380 0.70 25.83 -14.99
C LYS A 380 -0.76 26.11 -14.67
N GLN A 381 -1.24 27.28 -15.07
CA GLN A 381 -2.65 27.59 -14.96
C GLN A 381 -3.45 26.78 -15.96
N ILE A 382 -4.64 26.32 -15.58
CA ILE A 382 -5.60 25.71 -16.49
C ILE A 382 -6.80 26.65 -16.70
N ARG A 383 -7.45 26.52 -17.87
CA ARG A 383 -8.64 27.30 -18.25
C ARG A 383 -9.70 26.33 -18.79
N PHE A 384 -10.95 26.76 -18.80
CA PHE A 384 -11.99 26.03 -19.55
C PHE A 384 -11.75 26.09 -21.07
N ALA A 385 -12.45 25.25 -21.81
CA ALA A 385 -12.44 25.31 -23.26
C ALA A 385 -12.77 26.75 -23.75
N GLY A 386 -12.00 27.22 -24.71
CA GLY A 386 -12.07 28.63 -25.15
C GLY A 386 -11.08 29.56 -24.43
N GLY A 387 -10.31 29.08 -23.45
CA GLY A 387 -9.17 29.79 -22.85
C GLY A 387 -9.55 30.85 -21.82
N SER A 388 -10.76 30.82 -21.28
CA SER A 388 -11.25 31.77 -20.28
C SER A 388 -11.83 31.04 -19.05
N GLY A 389 -12.13 31.81 -17.99
CA GLY A 389 -12.63 31.32 -16.72
C GLY A 389 -11.51 30.75 -15.85
N GLU A 390 -11.84 30.43 -14.60
CA GLU A 390 -10.94 29.87 -13.61
C GLU A 390 -11.60 28.61 -13.03
N PRO A 391 -11.29 27.41 -13.60
CA PRO A 391 -11.80 26.18 -13.03
C PRO A 391 -11.44 26.06 -11.56
N ASP A 392 -12.42 25.80 -10.72
CA ASP A 392 -12.18 25.27 -9.38
C ASP A 392 -11.76 23.82 -9.56
N SER A 393 -10.46 23.60 -9.60
CA SER A 393 -9.88 22.33 -10.03
C SER A 393 -9.65 21.44 -8.82
N GLU A 394 -10.37 20.34 -8.82
CA GLU A 394 -10.43 19.37 -7.71
C GLU A 394 -9.67 18.08 -8.07
N GLY A 395 -10.34 16.98 -8.28
CA GLY A 395 -9.71 15.71 -8.58
C GLY A 395 -8.98 15.64 -9.90
N LEU A 396 -8.01 14.74 -9.97
CA LEU A 396 -7.33 14.44 -11.23
C LEU A 396 -6.98 12.96 -11.39
N THR A 397 -6.89 12.52 -12.65
CA THR A 397 -6.39 11.19 -13.00
C THR A 397 -5.57 11.22 -14.29
N VAL A 398 -4.77 10.19 -14.50
CA VAL A 398 -4.07 9.96 -15.78
C VAL A 398 -4.87 8.93 -16.58
N GLY A 399 -5.38 9.34 -17.74
CA GLY A 399 -6.15 8.46 -18.62
C GLY A 399 -5.28 7.45 -19.38
N GLY A 400 -5.93 6.48 -20.01
CA GLY A 400 -5.24 5.43 -20.77
C GLY A 400 -4.43 5.94 -21.99
N ASN A 401 -4.66 7.17 -22.42
CA ASN A 401 -3.88 7.87 -23.44
C ASN A 401 -2.68 8.67 -22.88
N GLY A 402 -2.47 8.64 -21.56
CA GLY A 402 -1.41 9.40 -20.89
C GLY A 402 -1.70 10.89 -20.68
N HIS A 403 -2.90 11.35 -21.02
CA HIS A 403 -3.34 12.72 -20.74
C HIS A 403 -3.86 12.84 -19.31
N ILE A 404 -3.86 14.08 -18.81
CA ILE A 404 -4.35 14.42 -17.48
C ILE A 404 -5.81 14.84 -17.59
N TYR A 405 -6.66 14.22 -16.79
CA TYR A 405 -8.08 14.57 -16.68
C TYR A 405 -8.31 15.22 -15.33
N VAL A 406 -8.91 16.41 -15.33
CA VAL A 406 -9.15 17.22 -14.12
C VAL A 406 -10.64 17.53 -14.03
N THR A 407 -11.21 17.36 -12.84
CA THR A 407 -12.57 17.82 -12.54
C THR A 407 -12.59 19.30 -12.19
N SER A 408 -13.72 19.92 -12.36
CA SER A 408 -14.05 21.22 -11.82
C SER A 408 -15.51 21.23 -11.42
N GLU A 409 -15.82 21.82 -10.28
CA GLU A 409 -17.18 21.98 -9.76
C GLU A 409 -17.83 23.32 -10.16
N ARG A 410 -17.03 24.39 -10.31
CA ARG A 410 -17.49 25.73 -10.68
C ARG A 410 -16.43 26.53 -11.42
N ASP A 411 -16.81 27.71 -11.87
CA ASP A 411 -15.90 28.74 -12.37
C ASP A 411 -15.70 29.81 -11.27
N ASN A 412 -14.52 29.89 -10.68
CA ASN A 412 -14.20 30.85 -9.61
C ASN A 412 -14.46 32.31 -9.97
N THR A 413 -14.58 32.63 -11.26
CA THR A 413 -15.04 33.98 -11.71
C THR A 413 -16.56 34.14 -11.61
N LYS A 414 -17.30 33.06 -11.30
CA LYS A 414 -18.77 33.01 -11.21
C LYS A 414 -19.20 31.99 -10.15
N ASN A 415 -18.68 32.08 -8.96
CA ASN A 415 -18.74 31.08 -7.90
C ASN A 415 -20.13 30.74 -7.32
N THR A 416 -21.21 31.37 -7.80
CA THR A 416 -22.61 31.05 -7.43
C THR A 416 -23.32 30.13 -8.41
N ALA A 417 -22.59 29.62 -9.41
CA ALA A 417 -23.14 28.73 -10.42
C ALA A 417 -22.22 27.52 -10.60
N PRO A 418 -22.74 26.29 -10.48
CA PRO A 418 -21.96 25.10 -10.69
C PRO A 418 -21.47 25.02 -12.13
N LYS A 419 -20.34 24.34 -12.32
CA LYS A 419 -19.79 24.02 -13.64
C LYS A 419 -19.04 22.70 -13.59
N ASP A 420 -19.80 21.66 -13.29
CA ASP A 420 -19.31 20.30 -13.18
C ASP A 420 -18.78 19.79 -14.51
N THR A 421 -17.48 19.80 -14.67
CA THR A 421 -16.80 19.43 -15.92
C THR A 421 -15.66 18.46 -15.67
N ILE A 422 -15.38 17.62 -16.68
CA ILE A 422 -14.11 16.90 -16.79
C ILE A 422 -13.36 17.49 -17.99
N MET A 423 -12.09 17.84 -17.76
CA MET A 423 -11.24 18.50 -18.74
C MET A 423 -10.00 17.66 -19.02
N GLU A 424 -9.67 17.44 -20.27
CA GLU A 424 -8.49 16.67 -20.71
C GLU A 424 -7.35 17.61 -21.12
N PHE A 425 -6.18 17.46 -20.49
CA PHE A 425 -4.98 18.24 -20.79
C PHE A 425 -3.85 17.35 -21.30
N ASP A 426 -3.18 17.80 -22.37
CA ASP A 426 -1.95 17.18 -22.84
C ASP A 426 -0.78 17.57 -21.94
N PRO A 427 -0.13 16.64 -21.21
CA PRO A 427 1.00 16.94 -20.35
C PRO A 427 2.22 17.48 -21.09
N ALA A 428 2.33 17.25 -22.42
CA ALA A 428 3.39 17.77 -23.27
C ALA A 428 3.15 19.21 -23.75
N ALA A 429 1.95 19.76 -23.51
CA ALA A 429 1.62 21.12 -23.95
C ALA A 429 2.55 22.15 -23.31
N THR A 430 3.06 23.06 -24.13
CA THR A 430 3.97 24.14 -23.73
C THR A 430 3.22 25.39 -23.24
N GLY A 431 3.92 26.27 -22.56
CA GLY A 431 3.35 27.51 -22.02
C GLY A 431 3.00 27.41 -20.53
N SER A 432 2.71 28.55 -19.93
CA SER A 432 2.34 28.69 -18.51
C SER A 432 0.84 28.57 -18.25
N THR A 433 0.03 28.55 -19.31
CA THR A 433 -1.42 28.40 -19.25
C THR A 433 -1.83 27.31 -20.23
N LEU A 434 -2.64 26.38 -19.78
CA LEU A 434 -3.14 25.26 -20.56
C LEU A 434 -4.64 25.46 -20.83
N THR A 435 -5.06 25.15 -22.07
CA THR A 435 -6.46 24.94 -22.42
C THR A 435 -6.68 23.46 -22.65
N PRO A 436 -7.85 22.90 -22.30
CA PRO A 436 -8.09 21.48 -22.47
C PRO A 436 -8.13 21.09 -23.94
N VAL A 437 -7.61 19.91 -24.23
CA VAL A 437 -7.78 19.24 -25.53
C VAL A 437 -9.26 18.96 -25.79
N ARG A 438 -9.97 18.56 -24.73
CA ARG A 438 -11.42 18.33 -24.69
C ARG A 438 -11.97 18.72 -23.32
N GLN A 439 -13.25 19.01 -23.31
CA GLN A 439 -14.02 19.26 -22.09
C GLN A 439 -15.40 18.64 -22.25
N TRP A 440 -15.88 18.01 -21.20
CA TRP A 440 -17.21 17.46 -21.09
C TRP A 440 -17.93 18.16 -19.93
N ASP A 441 -19.07 18.75 -20.19
CA ASP A 441 -19.86 19.53 -19.23
C ASP A 441 -21.08 18.73 -18.79
N MET A 442 -21.10 18.31 -17.55
CA MET A 442 -22.15 17.51 -16.91
C MET A 442 -23.07 18.36 -16.02
N THR A 443 -22.88 19.66 -15.94
CA THR A 443 -23.59 20.58 -15.02
C THR A 443 -25.12 20.40 -15.07
N SER A 444 -25.66 20.12 -16.24
CA SER A 444 -27.11 19.91 -16.41
C SER A 444 -27.67 18.67 -15.71
N GLN A 445 -26.80 17.75 -15.29
CA GLN A 445 -27.19 16.55 -14.52
C GLN A 445 -27.40 16.84 -13.03
N PHE A 446 -26.94 17.99 -12.54
CA PHE A 446 -26.94 18.40 -11.13
C PHE A 446 -27.75 19.69 -10.89
N PRO A 447 -29.05 19.75 -11.25
CA PRO A 447 -29.83 20.97 -11.07
C PRO A 447 -29.98 21.38 -9.60
N GLN A 448 -29.80 20.44 -8.65
CA GLN A 448 -29.83 20.72 -7.21
C GLN A 448 -28.66 21.60 -6.73
N LEU A 449 -27.55 21.64 -7.46
CA LEU A 449 -26.40 22.51 -7.14
C LEU A 449 -26.58 23.94 -7.69
N ASN A 450 -27.51 24.14 -8.62
CA ASN A 450 -27.73 25.45 -9.29
C ASN A 450 -28.80 26.27 -8.59
N THR A 451 -28.64 26.54 -7.31
CA THR A 451 -29.58 27.34 -6.50
C THR A 451 -29.29 28.85 -6.55
N GLY A 452 -28.11 29.23 -7.05
CA GLY A 452 -27.58 30.58 -6.97
C GLY A 452 -26.81 30.87 -5.68
N ASP A 453 -26.67 29.88 -4.79
CA ASP A 453 -25.80 29.93 -3.63
C ASP A 453 -24.41 29.39 -4.00
N LYS A 454 -23.38 30.03 -3.47
CA LYS A 454 -21.99 29.61 -3.70
C LYS A 454 -21.64 28.31 -2.94
N ASP A 455 -22.27 28.06 -1.80
CA ASP A 455 -22.01 26.90 -0.99
C ASP A 455 -22.64 25.65 -1.63
N ASP A 456 -23.82 25.76 -2.27
CA ASP A 456 -24.39 24.68 -3.08
C ASP A 456 -23.59 24.42 -4.36
N ALA A 457 -23.09 25.48 -5.00
CA ALA A 457 -22.25 25.36 -6.20
C ALA A 457 -20.83 24.80 -5.91
N ASN A 458 -20.48 24.62 -4.62
CA ASN A 458 -19.24 24.03 -4.12
C ASN A 458 -19.40 22.58 -3.65
N LEU A 459 -20.44 21.90 -4.07
CA LEU A 459 -20.71 20.50 -3.71
C LEU A 459 -20.72 19.61 -4.96
N GLY A 460 -19.93 20.00 -5.95
CA GLY A 460 -19.88 19.39 -7.28
C GLY A 460 -18.92 18.20 -7.37
N PHE A 461 -18.24 18.12 -8.52
CA PHE A 461 -17.23 17.08 -8.77
C PHE A 461 -15.92 17.38 -8.06
N GLU A 462 -15.60 16.56 -7.06
CA GLU A 462 -14.33 16.60 -6.33
C GLU A 462 -13.29 15.67 -6.96
N GLY A 463 -13.56 14.38 -7.07
CA GLY A 463 -12.62 13.37 -7.52
C GLY A 463 -12.88 12.82 -8.92
N VAL A 464 -11.86 12.27 -9.59
CA VAL A 464 -12.02 11.47 -10.80
C VAL A 464 -10.98 10.36 -10.92
N GLY A 465 -11.43 9.12 -11.14
CA GLY A 465 -10.60 7.95 -11.39
C GLY A 465 -10.81 7.37 -12.78
N TYR A 466 -9.73 7.11 -13.52
CA TYR A 466 -9.76 6.36 -14.76
C TYR A 466 -9.70 4.86 -14.49
N VAL A 467 -10.68 4.11 -15.01
CA VAL A 467 -10.77 2.65 -14.85
C VAL A 467 -10.68 1.99 -16.23
N PRO A 468 -9.65 1.15 -16.47
CA PRO A 468 -9.47 0.50 -17.78
C PRO A 468 -10.59 -0.48 -18.13
N ASP A 469 -11.00 -0.52 -19.40
CA ASP A 469 -11.97 -1.49 -19.94
C ASP A 469 -11.57 -2.94 -19.64
N SER A 470 -10.27 -3.22 -19.69
CA SER A 470 -9.73 -4.56 -19.39
C SER A 470 -10.04 -5.00 -17.97
N TRP A 471 -10.00 -4.07 -17.02
CA TRP A 471 -10.35 -4.38 -15.62
C TRP A 471 -11.86 -4.59 -15.46
N LEU A 472 -12.68 -3.70 -16.02
CA LEU A 472 -14.15 -3.82 -15.97
C LEU A 472 -14.62 -5.16 -16.55
N THR A 473 -14.08 -5.53 -17.71
CA THR A 473 -14.39 -6.78 -18.40
C THR A 473 -13.92 -8.01 -17.59
N ALA A 474 -12.67 -7.97 -17.10
CA ALA A 474 -12.08 -9.09 -16.35
C ALA A 474 -12.78 -9.35 -15.02
N ASN A 475 -13.31 -8.31 -14.38
CA ASN A 475 -14.05 -8.42 -13.12
C ASN A 475 -15.55 -8.64 -13.31
N GLY A 476 -16.02 -8.77 -14.55
CA GLY A 476 -17.42 -9.09 -14.85
C GLY A 476 -18.39 -7.95 -14.51
N TRP A 477 -17.95 -6.69 -14.65
CA TRP A 477 -18.85 -5.55 -14.46
C TRP A 477 -20.01 -5.61 -15.45
N VAL A 478 -21.21 -5.46 -14.93
CA VAL A 478 -22.44 -5.44 -15.73
C VAL A 478 -22.72 -4.01 -16.14
N ASP A 479 -22.86 -3.79 -17.42
CA ASP A 479 -23.21 -2.52 -18.02
C ASP A 479 -24.63 -2.12 -17.62
N PRO A 480 -24.82 -1.02 -16.88
CA PRO A 480 -26.15 -0.60 -16.42
C PRO A 480 -27.12 -0.20 -17.55
N LEU A 481 -26.60 0.13 -18.73
CA LEU A 481 -27.44 0.54 -19.89
C LEU A 481 -27.97 -0.65 -20.66
N THR A 482 -27.19 -1.73 -20.74
CA THR A 482 -27.56 -2.93 -21.52
C THR A 482 -28.00 -4.08 -20.62
N HIS A 483 -27.75 -4.01 -19.30
CA HIS A 483 -28.00 -5.08 -18.34
C HIS A 483 -27.29 -6.41 -18.70
N ALA A 484 -26.18 -6.30 -19.41
CA ALA A 484 -25.33 -7.41 -19.84
C ALA A 484 -23.89 -7.19 -19.40
N ALA A 485 -23.03 -8.19 -19.55
CA ALA A 485 -21.58 -8.03 -19.33
C ALA A 485 -21.05 -6.85 -20.16
N TYR A 486 -20.28 -5.99 -19.53
CA TYR A 486 -19.71 -4.81 -20.18
C TYR A 486 -18.87 -5.20 -21.41
N ASN A 487 -19.18 -4.57 -22.53
CA ASN A 487 -18.45 -4.74 -23.77
C ASN A 487 -18.04 -3.36 -24.32
N PRO A 488 -16.75 -2.98 -24.26
CA PRO A 488 -16.28 -1.68 -24.73
C PRO A 488 -16.55 -1.42 -26.21
N ALA A 489 -16.71 -2.46 -27.03
CA ALA A 489 -17.04 -2.30 -28.45
C ALA A 489 -18.42 -1.65 -28.70
N ASN A 490 -19.29 -1.63 -27.69
CA ASN A 490 -20.59 -0.91 -27.78
C ASN A 490 -20.39 0.62 -27.70
N TYR A 491 -19.23 1.09 -27.28
CA TYR A 491 -18.91 2.50 -27.01
C TYR A 491 -17.65 2.96 -27.76
N PRO A 492 -17.61 2.94 -29.08
CA PRO A 492 -16.37 3.04 -29.87
C PRO A 492 -15.65 4.39 -29.76
N LEU A 493 -16.25 5.40 -29.13
CA LEU A 493 -15.68 6.75 -29.00
C LEU A 493 -15.09 7.03 -27.61
N HIS A 494 -15.32 6.17 -26.61
CA HIS A 494 -14.95 6.42 -25.21
C HIS A 494 -13.46 6.19 -24.87
N GLY A 495 -12.66 5.76 -25.83
CA GLY A 495 -11.25 5.44 -25.62
C GLY A 495 -11.03 4.02 -25.09
N SER A 496 -10.31 3.85 -23.97
CA SER A 496 -9.89 2.55 -23.42
C SER A 496 -10.33 2.31 -21.98
N GLY A 497 -11.28 3.09 -21.48
CA GLY A 497 -11.81 2.95 -20.13
C GLY A 497 -12.87 3.98 -19.79
N LEU A 498 -13.44 3.84 -18.61
CA LEU A 498 -14.46 4.71 -18.06
C LEU A 498 -13.88 5.62 -16.97
N TYR A 499 -14.55 6.75 -16.74
CA TYR A 499 -14.21 7.73 -15.74
C TYR A 499 -15.27 7.71 -14.63
N PHE A 500 -14.82 7.56 -13.40
CA PHE A 500 -15.65 7.53 -12.20
C PHE A 500 -15.43 8.86 -11.47
N ALA A 501 -16.40 9.75 -11.55
CA ALA A 501 -16.35 11.07 -10.90
C ALA A 501 -17.07 11.03 -9.56
N GLY A 502 -16.40 11.47 -8.49
CA GLY A 502 -16.96 11.62 -7.16
C GLY A 502 -17.74 12.91 -7.03
N LEU A 503 -18.93 12.84 -6.44
CA LEU A 503 -19.75 14.01 -6.14
C LEU A 503 -19.75 14.27 -4.64
N GLU A 504 -19.37 15.48 -4.23
CA GLU A 504 -19.37 15.85 -2.81
C GLU A 504 -20.79 15.86 -2.24
N TYR A 505 -21.77 16.42 -2.97
CA TYR A 505 -23.15 16.64 -2.54
C TYR A 505 -23.80 15.43 -1.87
N ASP A 506 -23.59 14.21 -2.37
CA ASP A 506 -24.27 13.01 -1.87
C ASP A 506 -23.37 11.78 -1.70
N GLY A 507 -22.06 11.94 -1.91
CA GLY A 507 -21.07 10.86 -1.72
C GLY A 507 -21.17 9.73 -2.72
N THR A 508 -21.65 10.00 -3.93
CA THR A 508 -21.81 8.99 -5.00
C THR A 508 -20.71 9.10 -6.05
N LEU A 509 -20.52 8.00 -6.81
CA LEU A 509 -19.70 8.00 -8.03
C LEU A 509 -20.62 8.04 -9.26
N HIS A 510 -20.35 8.97 -10.16
CA HIS A 510 -20.97 9.06 -11.48
C HIS A 510 -20.05 8.47 -12.54
N VAL A 511 -20.55 7.55 -13.36
CA VAL A 511 -19.72 6.79 -14.31
C VAL A 511 -19.94 7.27 -15.72
N TYR A 512 -18.84 7.65 -16.40
CA TYR A 512 -18.87 8.25 -17.73
C TYR A 512 -17.95 7.55 -18.73
N GLY A 513 -18.43 7.35 -19.94
CA GLY A 513 -17.62 7.15 -21.13
C GLY A 513 -17.41 8.51 -21.82
N LEU A 514 -16.20 9.06 -21.73
CA LEU A 514 -15.87 10.37 -22.32
C LEU A 514 -15.52 10.19 -23.80
N ASN A 515 -16.40 10.63 -24.68
CA ASN A 515 -16.24 10.40 -26.11
C ASN A 515 -15.27 11.38 -26.77
N SER A 516 -14.53 10.89 -27.75
CA SER A 516 -13.53 11.68 -28.50
C SER A 516 -14.11 12.82 -29.32
N ASP A 517 -15.43 12.82 -29.57
CA ASP A 517 -16.17 13.89 -30.25
C ASP A 517 -16.71 14.99 -29.32
N GLY A 518 -16.40 14.92 -28.01
CA GLY A 518 -16.84 15.88 -26.99
C GLY A 518 -18.20 15.55 -26.37
N THR A 519 -18.87 14.51 -26.82
CA THR A 519 -20.05 13.96 -26.14
C THR A 519 -19.64 13.00 -25.01
N PHE A 520 -20.58 12.57 -24.18
CA PHE A 520 -20.31 11.54 -23.16
C PHE A 520 -21.49 10.58 -23.02
N THR A 521 -21.20 9.40 -22.53
CA THR A 521 -22.20 8.38 -22.18
C THR A 521 -22.24 8.27 -20.65
N THR A 522 -23.43 8.42 -20.05
CA THR A 522 -23.65 8.24 -18.61
C THR A 522 -24.06 6.80 -18.34
N PHE A 523 -23.26 6.06 -17.58
CA PHE A 523 -23.56 4.67 -17.18
C PHE A 523 -24.39 4.59 -15.90
N GLY A 524 -24.46 5.66 -15.12
CA GLY A 524 -25.26 5.74 -13.90
C GLY A 524 -24.47 6.18 -12.69
N THR A 525 -25.06 5.94 -11.52
CA THR A 525 -24.56 6.40 -10.22
C THR A 525 -24.35 5.21 -9.29
N ILE A 526 -23.29 5.25 -8.49
CA ILE A 526 -22.91 4.18 -7.57
C ILE A 526 -22.75 4.76 -6.17
N ALA A 527 -23.44 4.18 -5.19
CA ALA A 527 -23.33 4.58 -3.80
C ALA A 527 -22.00 4.09 -3.19
N THR A 528 -21.26 4.96 -2.55
CA THR A 528 -20.03 4.63 -1.83
C THR A 528 -20.24 4.35 -0.34
N GLY A 529 -21.39 4.77 0.19
CA GLY A 529 -21.69 4.75 1.62
C GLY A 529 -21.07 5.91 2.41
N LYS A 530 -20.52 6.91 1.71
CA LYS A 530 -19.92 8.12 2.28
C LYS A 530 -20.89 9.30 2.21
N ALA A 531 -20.67 10.31 3.05
CA ALA A 531 -21.42 11.56 3.02
C ALA A 531 -20.97 12.47 1.85
N GLY A 532 -19.68 12.42 1.50
CA GLY A 532 -19.09 13.11 0.36
C GLY A 532 -17.97 12.25 -0.25
N VAL A 533 -17.60 12.48 -1.50
CA VAL A 533 -16.43 11.87 -2.15
C VAL A 533 -15.52 12.97 -2.65
N MET A 534 -14.32 13.08 -2.06
CA MET A 534 -13.33 14.10 -2.36
C MET A 534 -12.32 13.65 -3.40
N ASP A 535 -11.98 12.36 -3.46
CA ASP A 535 -11.12 11.82 -4.53
C ASP A 535 -11.53 10.41 -4.93
N VAL A 536 -11.15 10.03 -6.16
CA VAL A 536 -11.41 8.70 -6.72
C VAL A 536 -10.14 8.16 -7.36
N THR A 537 -9.59 7.11 -6.80
CA THR A 537 -8.38 6.46 -7.29
C THR A 537 -8.66 5.03 -7.74
N PHE A 538 -8.26 4.65 -8.95
CA PHE A 538 -8.20 3.25 -9.34
C PHE A 538 -6.82 2.67 -9.03
N ASP A 539 -6.79 1.63 -8.21
CA ASP A 539 -5.57 0.91 -7.89
C ASP A 539 -5.52 -0.49 -8.50
N ALA A 540 -4.68 -0.65 -9.51
CA ALA A 540 -4.45 -1.93 -10.15
C ALA A 540 -3.76 -2.96 -9.24
N GLY A 541 -3.06 -2.55 -8.19
CA GLY A 541 -2.41 -3.45 -7.23
C GLY A 541 -3.41 -4.18 -6.34
N THR A 542 -4.32 -3.45 -5.71
CA THR A 542 -5.39 -4.02 -4.91
C THR A 542 -6.60 -4.47 -5.73
N GLN A 543 -6.65 -4.14 -7.03
CA GLN A 543 -7.81 -4.39 -7.90
C GLN A 543 -9.08 -3.72 -7.37
N ARG A 544 -8.97 -2.46 -6.93
CA ARG A 544 -10.07 -1.70 -6.30
C ARG A 544 -10.18 -0.30 -6.90
N ILE A 545 -11.40 0.20 -6.87
CA ILE A 545 -11.68 1.64 -6.97
C ILE A 545 -11.80 2.15 -5.54
N ILE A 546 -11.14 3.26 -5.23
CA ILE A 546 -11.07 3.82 -3.89
C ILE A 546 -11.77 5.17 -3.92
N ALA A 547 -12.79 5.32 -3.09
CA ALA A 547 -13.46 6.58 -2.84
C ALA A 547 -12.93 7.16 -1.52
N THR A 548 -12.31 8.33 -1.59
CA THR A 548 -11.76 9.06 -0.45
C THR A 548 -12.77 10.08 0.06
N CYS A 549 -12.81 10.28 1.35
CA CYS A 549 -13.57 11.34 2.00
C CYS A 549 -12.70 11.98 3.08
N ASP A 550 -12.82 13.28 3.17
CA ASP A 550 -12.12 14.16 4.09
C ASP A 550 -12.56 14.05 5.57
N ASN A 551 -12.30 15.09 6.32
CA ASN A 551 -12.69 15.20 7.72
C ASN A 551 -14.21 15.14 7.96
N THR A 552 -15.07 15.43 6.98
CA THR A 552 -16.53 15.39 7.12
C THR A 552 -17.09 13.98 7.35
N CYS A 553 -16.38 12.95 6.87
CA CYS A 553 -16.69 11.53 7.13
C CYS A 553 -15.50 10.76 7.76
N GLY A 554 -14.75 11.44 8.62
CA GLY A 554 -13.72 10.85 9.48
C GLY A 554 -12.47 10.39 8.71
N GLU A 555 -12.12 11.08 7.64
CA GLU A 555 -10.90 10.86 6.85
C GLU A 555 -10.75 9.40 6.41
N THR A 556 -11.68 8.91 5.61
CA THR A 556 -11.78 7.50 5.29
C THR A 556 -11.66 7.20 3.81
N HIS A 557 -11.12 6.01 3.53
CA HIS A 557 -10.97 5.46 2.18
C HIS A 557 -11.82 4.20 2.05
N THR A 558 -12.84 4.22 1.18
CA THR A 558 -13.65 3.03 0.88
C THR A 558 -13.10 2.35 -0.38
N PHE A 559 -12.56 1.17 -0.20
CA PHE A 559 -12.11 0.29 -1.28
C PHE A 559 -13.33 -0.46 -1.82
N MET A 560 -13.59 -0.36 -3.11
CA MET A 560 -14.76 -0.90 -3.77
C MET A 560 -14.35 -2.01 -4.75
N ARG A 561 -15.17 -3.05 -4.86
CA ARG A 561 -14.98 -4.16 -5.79
C ARG A 561 -16.22 -4.43 -6.63
N VAL A 562 -16.03 -5.11 -7.74
CA VAL A 562 -17.17 -5.66 -8.47
C VAL A 562 -17.66 -6.92 -7.74
N SER A 563 -18.95 -6.94 -7.42
CA SER A 563 -19.61 -8.08 -6.78
C SER A 563 -19.84 -9.23 -7.77
N THR A 564 -20.25 -10.40 -7.27
CA THR A 564 -20.64 -11.53 -8.14
C THR A 564 -21.86 -11.24 -9.01
N ALA A 565 -22.63 -10.21 -8.71
CA ALA A 565 -23.74 -9.71 -9.52
C ALA A 565 -23.27 -8.70 -10.59
N GLY A 566 -21.98 -8.42 -10.69
CA GLY A 566 -21.43 -7.47 -11.66
C GLY A 566 -21.63 -5.99 -11.28
N VAL A 567 -21.92 -5.69 -10.03
CA VAL A 567 -22.14 -4.32 -9.53
C VAL A 567 -20.97 -3.91 -8.66
N LEU A 568 -20.51 -2.66 -8.81
CA LEU A 568 -19.51 -2.08 -7.93
C LEU A 568 -20.12 -1.80 -6.54
N VAL A 569 -19.49 -2.32 -5.49
CA VAL A 569 -19.97 -2.21 -4.12
C VAL A 569 -18.80 -1.92 -3.16
N PRO A 570 -19.04 -1.24 -2.02
CA PRO A 570 -18.06 -1.18 -0.94
C PRO A 570 -17.57 -2.57 -0.51
N ASP A 571 -16.28 -2.71 -0.27
CA ASP A 571 -15.63 -3.95 0.19
C ASP A 571 -15.08 -3.75 1.60
N VAL A 572 -14.25 -2.74 1.79
CA VAL A 572 -13.67 -2.38 3.08
C VAL A 572 -13.43 -0.88 3.14
N THR A 573 -13.56 -0.30 4.32
CA THR A 573 -13.24 1.11 4.59
C THR A 573 -12.10 1.19 5.60
N TYR A 574 -11.12 2.03 5.32
CA TYR A 574 -9.96 2.29 6.18
C TYR A 574 -9.93 3.75 6.62
N THR A 575 -9.42 4.00 7.83
CA THR A 575 -9.01 5.36 8.25
C THR A 575 -7.68 5.71 7.60
N ASN A 576 -7.27 6.97 7.68
CA ASN A 576 -5.88 7.36 7.48
C ASN A 576 -4.94 6.69 8.49
N PRO A 577 -3.61 6.64 8.25
CA PRO A 577 -2.63 6.30 9.28
C PRO A 577 -2.85 7.13 10.56
N ALA A 578 -2.79 6.50 11.73
CA ALA A 578 -3.15 7.14 13.00
C ALA A 578 -2.30 8.38 13.38
N VAL A 579 -1.16 8.58 12.73
CA VAL A 579 -0.27 9.73 12.93
C VAL A 579 -0.50 10.85 11.92
N MET A 580 -1.41 10.64 10.96
CA MET A 580 -1.80 11.71 10.06
C MET A 580 -2.41 12.86 10.86
N PRO A 581 -2.11 14.09 10.47
CA PRO A 581 -2.83 15.24 10.98
C PRO A 581 -4.34 15.10 10.69
N ALA A 582 -5.17 15.62 11.58
CA ALA A 582 -6.61 15.80 11.32
C ALA A 582 -6.81 17.08 10.50
N ASP A 583 -6.37 17.04 9.25
CA ASP A 583 -6.44 18.15 8.28
C ASP A 583 -7.58 17.88 7.28
N ASN A 584 -7.83 18.79 6.34
CA ASN A 584 -8.81 18.59 5.26
C ASN A 584 -8.15 17.80 4.12
N LEU A 585 -8.03 16.48 4.30
CA LEU A 585 -7.30 15.62 3.37
C LEU A 585 -8.22 15.16 2.22
N GLU A 586 -8.15 15.84 1.11
CA GLU A 586 -8.99 15.59 -0.05
C GLU A 586 -8.32 14.67 -1.07
N GLY A 587 -7.14 15.04 -1.59
CA GLY A 587 -6.47 14.26 -2.62
C GLY A 587 -5.78 13.01 -2.10
N PHE A 588 -5.86 11.92 -2.86
CA PHE A 588 -5.26 10.65 -2.52
C PHE A 588 -4.71 9.91 -3.74
N ALA A 589 -3.45 9.51 -3.70
CA ALA A 589 -2.81 8.75 -4.76
C ALA A 589 -2.00 7.57 -4.22
N ILE A 590 -1.99 6.47 -4.96
CA ILE A 590 -1.17 5.28 -4.68
C ILE A 590 -0.21 5.06 -5.84
N ALA A 591 1.07 4.85 -5.53
CA ALA A 591 2.08 4.52 -6.53
C ALA A 591 1.73 3.20 -7.25
N PRO A 592 2.01 3.08 -8.56
CA PRO A 592 1.69 1.90 -9.35
C PRO A 592 2.20 0.59 -8.71
N ALA A 593 1.54 -0.53 -8.99
CA ALA A 593 1.90 -1.84 -8.43
C ALA A 593 3.37 -2.24 -8.71
N SER A 594 3.92 -1.78 -9.82
CA SER A 594 5.34 -1.95 -10.17
C SER A 594 6.32 -1.25 -9.23
N SER A 595 5.83 -0.33 -8.40
CA SER A 595 6.63 0.39 -7.39
C SER A 595 6.65 -0.33 -6.04
N CYS A 596 6.09 -1.54 -5.95
CA CYS A 596 6.10 -2.30 -4.70
C CYS A 596 7.53 -2.57 -4.25
N VAL A 597 7.89 -2.02 -3.10
CA VAL A 597 9.19 -2.22 -2.47
C VAL A 597 8.93 -2.65 -1.03
N ASN A 598 9.50 -3.78 -0.63
CA ASN A 598 9.35 -4.29 0.74
C ASN A 598 7.91 -4.63 1.14
N GLY A 599 7.06 -5.02 0.20
CA GLY A 599 5.64 -5.28 0.45
C GLY A 599 4.79 -4.01 0.57
N PHE A 600 5.36 -2.85 0.29
CA PHE A 600 4.69 -1.57 0.36
C PHE A 600 4.90 -0.71 -0.88
N ARG A 601 3.91 0.09 -1.18
CA ARG A 601 3.94 1.16 -2.18
C ARG A 601 3.71 2.49 -1.49
N GLU A 602 4.20 3.55 -2.07
CA GLU A 602 3.90 4.89 -1.57
C GLU A 602 2.42 5.20 -1.75
N ALA A 603 1.82 5.75 -0.70
CA ALA A 603 0.53 6.41 -0.72
C ALA A 603 0.75 7.88 -0.34
N VAL A 604 0.15 8.79 -1.07
CA VAL A 604 0.28 10.25 -0.85
C VAL A 604 -1.10 10.83 -0.65
N TRP A 605 -1.23 11.65 0.36
CA TRP A 605 -2.41 12.45 0.67
C TRP A 605 -2.10 13.92 0.45
N SER A 606 -3.07 14.69 0.02
CA SER A 606 -2.96 16.15 -0.02
C SER A 606 -4.00 16.81 0.86
N ASP A 607 -3.58 17.95 1.41
CA ASP A 607 -4.39 18.84 2.22
C ASP A 607 -4.88 20.01 1.35
N ASP A 608 -6.19 20.18 1.29
CA ASP A 608 -6.88 21.28 0.60
C ASP A 608 -6.74 22.60 1.36
N GLY A 609 -6.34 22.57 2.58
CA GLY A 609 -6.10 23.77 3.39
C GLY A 609 -4.78 23.74 4.11
N ILE A 610 -4.51 24.78 4.90
CA ILE A 610 -3.43 24.77 5.85
C ILE A 610 -4.03 24.89 7.23
N TYR A 611 -4.42 23.76 7.70
CA TYR A 611 -4.85 23.64 9.06
C TYR A 611 -3.62 23.48 9.95
N GLY A 612 -3.48 24.40 10.88
CA GLY A 612 -2.42 24.31 11.86
C GLY A 612 -2.86 23.46 13.02
N PHE A 613 -2.10 22.42 13.34
CA PHE A 613 -2.07 21.94 14.72
C PHE A 613 -1.65 23.09 15.63
N GLY A 614 -2.27 23.20 16.80
CA GLY A 614 -2.00 24.26 17.77
C GLY A 614 -0.51 24.58 17.98
N SER A 615 -0.19 25.64 18.64
CA SER A 615 1.17 26.14 18.84
C SER A 615 2.16 25.03 19.20
N GLY A 616 3.06 24.68 18.28
CA GLY A 616 4.06 23.62 18.45
C GLY A 616 4.02 22.50 17.41
N SER A 617 3.07 22.49 16.46
CA SER A 617 3.04 21.52 15.37
C SER A 617 4.14 21.77 14.35
N THR A 618 4.72 20.68 13.83
CA THR A 618 5.72 20.69 12.75
C THR A 618 5.09 20.59 11.36
N SER A 619 3.76 20.42 11.25
CA SER A 619 3.03 20.23 9.99
C SER A 619 2.55 21.53 9.34
N TYR A 620 2.71 22.67 9.97
CA TYR A 620 2.30 23.96 9.42
C TYR A 620 2.88 24.25 8.04
N GLY A 621 2.02 24.60 7.10
CA GLY A 621 2.42 25.04 5.77
C GLY A 621 2.81 23.90 4.83
N HIS A 622 2.42 22.67 5.14
CA HIS A 622 2.61 21.49 4.31
C HIS A 622 1.28 21.02 3.72
N SER A 623 1.33 20.64 2.45
CA SER A 623 0.16 20.18 1.70
C SER A 623 0.25 18.72 1.28
N LEU A 624 1.40 18.05 1.45
CA LEU A 624 1.56 16.66 1.05
C LEU A 624 2.11 15.80 2.19
N TYR A 625 1.48 14.66 2.37
CA TYR A 625 1.86 13.61 3.31
C TYR A 625 2.10 12.30 2.56
N SER A 626 3.18 11.61 2.84
CA SER A 626 3.54 10.34 2.24
C SER A 626 3.62 9.26 3.30
N GLY A 627 2.85 8.23 3.11
CA GLY A 627 2.91 6.98 3.86
C GLY A 627 3.08 5.80 2.91
N THR A 628 2.69 4.62 3.35
CA THR A 628 2.75 3.42 2.52
C THR A 628 1.46 2.63 2.60
N LEU A 629 1.13 1.93 1.51
CA LEU A 629 0.07 0.93 1.43
C LEU A 629 0.71 -0.43 1.18
N ALA A 630 0.21 -1.48 1.83
CA ALA A 630 0.63 -2.85 1.57
C ALA A 630 0.34 -3.24 0.10
N CYS A 631 1.26 -3.94 -0.55
CA CYS A 631 1.06 -4.48 -1.91
C CYS A 631 0.19 -5.75 -1.84
#